data_6a2b00afec0c93dd118f1ed755e5890d
#
_entry.id   6a2b00afec0c93dd118f1ed755e5890d
#
_cell.length_a   1.000
_cell.length_b   1.000
_cell.length_c   1.000
_cell.angle_alpha   90.00
_cell.angle_beta   90.00
_cell.angle_gamma   90.00
#
_symmetry.space_group_name_H-M   'P 1'
#
loop_
_entity.id
_entity.type
_entity.pdbx_description
1 polymer ?
#
loop_
_entity_poly.entity_id
_entity_poly.type
_entity_poly.pdbx_seq_one_letter_code
_entity_poly.pdbx_strand_id
1 'polypeptide(L)'
;MSNVQERLRVLFCDHLAIARGKYVTLQPGQGGGARFCRGTFGVTYEKELIPAPGAMVMEGLPDMEAAYTAEDIRPGWQPFTKVAIGDLKANDGTPLPMCGRSALKRAVADWQAMGYDPMVGIELEAFAFQIEPDGSLKPYDTPAAHVYSTGPFSDPRGFTDALWEKATAAGFRIDSMNTEYDAPQFEFTLTYDRAVKAVDDIFLFRLLAREVAFQHGIVLTFMPKPILTVGGSGVHINFSLRDKQGKNAISGGHDPSVFN
;
A
#
# COMPACT_ATOMS: atom_id res chain seq x y z
N MET A 1 19.61 28.90 2.44
CA MET A 1 19.08 27.51 2.56
C MET A 1 17.87 27.60 3.47
N SER A 2 16.69 27.22 2.99
CA SER A 2 15.47 27.25 3.82
C SER A 2 15.64 26.27 4.97
N ASN A 3 15.46 26.75 6.19
CA ASN A 3 15.57 25.93 7.42
C ASN A 3 14.26 25.09 7.58
N VAL A 4 13.94 24.26 6.59
CA VAL A 4 12.76 23.41 6.63
C VAL A 4 13.10 22.17 7.45
N GLN A 5 12.39 22.01 8.56
CA GLN A 5 12.55 20.84 9.43
C GLN A 5 12.04 19.56 8.72
N GLU A 6 12.86 18.52 8.72
CA GLU A 6 12.42 17.19 8.23
C GLU A 6 11.31 16.61 9.12
N ARG A 7 10.37 15.96 8.49
CA ARG A 7 9.23 15.31 9.16
C ARG A 7 9.13 13.84 8.81
N LEU A 8 8.52 13.08 9.70
CA LEU A 8 8.17 11.69 9.50
C LEU A 8 6.66 11.56 9.33
N ARG A 9 6.23 10.90 8.27
CA ARG A 9 4.84 10.49 8.06
C ARG A 9 4.67 9.09 8.64
N VAL A 10 4.11 8.99 9.85
CA VAL A 10 3.81 7.71 10.50
C VAL A 10 2.45 7.23 10.00
N LEU A 11 2.43 6.03 9.43
CA LEU A 11 1.26 5.44 8.76
C LEU A 11 0.89 4.10 9.39
N PHE A 12 -0.39 3.75 9.28
CA PHE A 12 -0.89 2.39 9.45
C PHE A 12 -2.05 2.12 8.50
N CYS A 13 -2.31 0.85 8.21
CA CYS A 13 -3.47 0.42 7.42
C CYS A 13 -4.61 0.06 8.37
N ASP A 14 -5.79 0.64 8.19
CA ASP A 14 -6.98 0.22 8.91
C ASP A 14 -7.67 -0.97 8.22
N HIS A 15 -8.76 -1.46 8.83
CA HIS A 15 -9.52 -2.62 8.33
C HIS A 15 -10.30 -2.35 7.02
N LEU A 16 -10.43 -1.07 6.61
CA LEU A 16 -10.99 -0.66 5.34
C LEU A 16 -9.91 -0.46 4.27
N ALA A 17 -8.67 -0.88 4.52
CA ALA A 17 -7.50 -0.65 3.69
C ALA A 17 -7.19 0.84 3.43
N ILE A 18 -7.64 1.73 4.33
CA ILE A 18 -7.32 3.16 4.27
C ILE A 18 -5.99 3.40 5.01
N ALA A 19 -5.10 4.14 4.35
CA ALA A 19 -3.89 4.63 4.99
C ALA A 19 -4.21 5.76 5.95
N ARG A 20 -4.07 5.49 7.25
CA ARG A 20 -4.20 6.48 8.32
C ARG A 20 -2.83 6.95 8.74
N GLY A 21 -2.68 8.22 9.11
CA GLY A 21 -1.37 8.70 9.50
C GLY A 21 -1.33 10.09 10.12
N LYS A 22 -0.15 10.40 10.67
CA LYS A 22 0.21 11.73 11.18
C LYS A 22 1.61 12.11 10.71
N TYR A 23 1.82 13.42 10.51
CA TYR A 23 3.15 13.98 10.43
C TYR A 23 3.66 14.29 11.84
N VAL A 24 4.87 13.83 12.14
CA VAL A 24 5.58 14.13 13.37
C VAL A 24 6.98 14.65 13.03
N THR A 25 7.64 15.31 13.98
CA THR A 25 9.05 15.67 13.82
C THR A 25 9.90 14.42 13.67
N LEU A 26 10.75 14.39 12.64
CA LEU A 26 11.70 13.29 12.47
C LEU A 26 12.77 13.34 13.56
N GLN A 27 12.97 12.21 14.25
CA GLN A 27 14.09 11.99 15.16
C GLN A 27 15.08 11.04 14.47
N PRO A 28 16.19 11.53 13.91
CA PRO A 28 17.13 10.71 13.15
C PRO A 28 17.68 9.53 13.97
N GLY A 29 17.63 8.32 13.39
CA GLY A 29 18.20 7.13 14.02
C GLY A 29 17.43 6.57 15.22
N GLN A 30 16.24 7.10 15.52
CA GLN A 30 15.42 6.66 16.65
C GLN A 30 14.09 6.08 16.17
N GLY A 31 13.66 5.01 16.81
CA GLY A 31 12.28 4.55 16.75
C GLY A 31 11.37 5.46 17.57
N GLY A 32 10.07 5.23 17.47
CA GLY A 32 9.07 6.00 18.22
C GLY A 32 7.67 5.53 17.93
N GLY A 33 6.71 6.42 18.13
CA GLY A 33 5.31 6.13 17.85
C GLY A 33 4.50 7.40 17.65
N ALA A 34 3.33 7.24 17.04
CA ALA A 34 2.32 8.28 16.94
C ALA A 34 1.01 7.76 17.51
N ARG A 35 0.33 8.58 18.33
CA ARG A 35 -0.93 8.20 18.96
C ARG A 35 -2.11 8.53 18.08
N PHE A 36 -3.08 7.63 18.07
CA PHE A 36 -4.32 7.72 17.32
C PHE A 36 -5.48 7.22 18.18
N CYS A 37 -6.63 7.85 18.02
CA CYS A 37 -7.86 7.36 18.68
C CYS A 37 -8.27 5.99 18.09
N ARG A 38 -8.59 5.02 18.90
CA ARG A 38 -9.11 3.70 18.48
C ARG A 38 -10.44 3.81 17.75
N GLY A 39 -11.19 4.88 17.97
CA GLY A 39 -12.41 5.19 17.22
C GLY A 39 -12.21 5.21 15.69
N THR A 40 -10.98 5.36 15.20
CA THR A 40 -10.66 5.23 13.77
C THR A 40 -11.18 3.92 13.17
N PHE A 41 -11.25 2.82 13.95
CA PHE A 41 -11.80 1.55 13.49
C PHE A 41 -13.34 1.50 13.45
N GLY A 42 -14.03 2.53 13.95
CA GLY A 42 -15.47 2.70 13.83
C GLY A 42 -15.89 3.72 12.77
N VAL A 43 -14.93 4.29 12.03
CA VAL A 43 -15.25 5.28 11.00
C VAL A 43 -15.58 4.59 9.68
N THR A 44 -16.78 4.82 9.15
CA THR A 44 -17.24 4.32 7.84
C THR A 44 -16.63 5.11 6.67
N TYR A 45 -16.89 4.68 5.43
CA TYR A 45 -16.51 5.45 4.24
C TYR A 45 -17.28 6.79 4.12
N GLU A 46 -18.47 6.87 4.68
CA GLU A 46 -19.28 8.10 4.79
C GLU A 46 -18.80 9.02 5.91
N LYS A 47 -17.72 8.63 6.63
CA LYS A 47 -17.12 9.36 7.76
C LYS A 47 -17.99 9.38 9.02
N GLU A 48 -18.96 8.49 9.13
CA GLU A 48 -19.74 8.28 10.34
C GLU A 48 -18.96 7.46 11.34
N LEU A 49 -19.13 7.73 12.63
CA LEU A 49 -18.57 6.95 13.73
C LEU A 49 -19.63 5.98 14.26
N ILE A 50 -19.39 4.69 14.11
CA ILE A 50 -20.27 3.63 14.61
C ILE A 50 -19.56 2.80 15.69
N PRO A 51 -20.30 2.17 16.61
CA PRO A 51 -19.72 1.26 17.61
C PRO A 51 -19.32 -0.07 16.97
N ALA A 52 -18.14 -0.08 16.33
CA ALA A 52 -17.56 -1.28 15.73
C ALA A 52 -16.64 -2.01 16.73
N PRO A 53 -16.48 -3.33 16.61
CA PRO A 53 -15.52 -4.08 17.42
C PRO A 53 -14.12 -3.49 17.32
N GLY A 54 -13.47 -3.26 18.47
CA GLY A 54 -12.13 -2.69 18.55
C GLY A 54 -12.05 -1.17 18.50
N ALA A 55 -13.12 -0.46 18.08
CA ALA A 55 -13.17 1.00 18.09
C ALA A 55 -13.31 1.58 19.50
N MET A 56 -13.88 0.80 20.43
CA MET A 56 -14.07 1.17 21.84
C MET A 56 -14.79 2.52 22.01
N VAL A 57 -15.83 2.74 21.19
CA VAL A 57 -16.61 3.99 21.20
C VAL A 57 -17.31 4.19 22.53
N MET A 58 -17.88 3.11 23.08
CA MET A 58 -18.62 3.13 24.34
C MET A 58 -17.71 3.17 25.58
N GLU A 59 -16.44 2.84 25.42
CA GLU A 59 -15.41 2.81 26.45
C GLU A 59 -14.58 4.11 26.52
N GLY A 60 -15.05 5.17 25.87
CA GLY A 60 -14.46 6.51 25.92
C GLY A 60 -13.36 6.76 24.89
N LEU A 61 -13.33 6.00 23.81
CA LEU A 61 -12.41 6.23 22.67
C LEU A 61 -10.93 6.32 23.07
N PRO A 62 -10.36 5.30 23.73
CA PRO A 62 -8.98 5.34 24.16
C PRO A 62 -8.02 5.46 22.97
N ASP A 63 -6.82 5.96 23.23
CA ASP A 63 -5.75 6.01 22.25
C ASP A 63 -5.14 4.61 22.01
N MET A 64 -4.52 4.49 20.84
CA MET A 64 -3.57 3.46 20.46
C MET A 64 -2.31 4.12 19.93
N GLU A 65 -1.22 3.40 19.87
CA GLU A 65 0.04 3.85 19.30
C GLU A 65 0.37 3.07 18.03
N ALA A 66 0.73 3.78 16.95
CA ALA A 66 1.41 3.20 15.81
C ALA A 66 2.93 3.30 16.07
N ALA A 67 3.51 2.23 16.61
CA ALA A 67 4.91 2.16 17.02
C ALA A 67 5.80 1.71 15.85
N TYR A 68 6.94 2.37 15.66
CA TYR A 68 7.92 2.06 14.62
C TYR A 68 9.33 2.04 15.20
N THR A 69 10.22 1.30 14.56
CA THR A 69 11.66 1.28 14.85
C THR A 69 12.42 2.22 13.91
N ALA A 70 13.69 2.47 14.18
CA ALA A 70 14.55 3.23 13.26
C ALA A 70 14.66 2.57 11.88
N GLU A 71 14.57 1.23 11.81
CA GLU A 71 14.63 0.43 10.60
C GLU A 71 13.37 0.52 9.74
N ASP A 72 12.22 0.85 10.36
CA ASP A 72 10.97 1.10 9.64
C ASP A 72 10.96 2.45 8.89
N ILE A 73 11.91 3.36 9.21
CA ILE A 73 11.98 4.68 8.60
C ILE A 73 12.66 4.58 7.23
N ARG A 74 11.95 5.00 6.19
CA ARG A 74 12.42 4.95 4.81
C ARG A 74 12.18 6.26 4.07
N PRO A 75 12.81 6.50 2.91
CA PRO A 75 12.54 7.66 2.07
C PRO A 75 11.04 7.80 1.77
N GLY A 76 10.53 9.02 1.87
CA GLY A 76 9.20 9.36 1.40
C GLY A 76 9.27 10.02 0.01
N TRP A 77 8.12 10.29 -0.58
CA TRP A 77 7.99 10.90 -1.91
C TRP A 77 7.57 12.37 -1.87
N GLN A 78 7.45 12.94 -0.68
CA GLN A 78 7.21 14.37 -0.48
C GLN A 78 8.51 15.04 -0.04
N PRO A 79 8.73 16.32 -0.40
CA PRO A 79 9.90 17.07 0.05
C PRO A 79 10.03 17.06 1.59
N PHE A 80 11.25 16.89 2.09
CA PHE A 80 11.59 16.90 3.51
C PHE A 80 10.80 15.90 4.36
N THR A 81 10.36 14.79 3.76
CA THR A 81 9.48 13.81 4.42
C THR A 81 10.06 12.42 4.29
N LYS A 82 10.17 11.71 5.42
CA LYS A 82 10.35 10.26 5.48
C LYS A 82 9.02 9.60 5.86
N VAL A 83 8.91 8.30 5.66
CA VAL A 83 7.72 7.50 6.00
C VAL A 83 8.10 6.33 6.88
N ALA A 84 7.19 5.93 7.77
CA ALA A 84 7.28 4.68 8.52
C ALA A 84 5.88 4.08 8.66
N ILE A 85 5.80 2.74 8.64
CA ILE A 85 4.57 2.00 8.94
C ILE A 85 4.68 1.50 10.37
N GLY A 86 3.72 1.93 11.22
CA GLY A 86 3.68 1.52 12.63
C GLY A 86 2.90 0.25 12.86
N ASP A 87 3.37 -0.57 13.81
CA ASP A 87 2.61 -1.66 14.40
C ASP A 87 1.69 -1.09 15.50
N LEU A 88 0.42 -1.47 15.47
CA LEU A 88 -0.56 -0.92 16.41
C LEU A 88 -0.49 -1.60 17.77
N LYS A 89 -0.37 -0.78 18.81
CA LYS A 89 -0.32 -1.21 20.22
C LYS A 89 -1.36 -0.46 21.06
N ALA A 90 -1.86 -1.12 22.06
CA ALA A 90 -2.63 -0.47 23.12
C ALA A 90 -1.72 0.39 24.01
N ASN A 91 -2.32 1.20 24.91
CA ASN A 91 -1.56 2.09 25.79
C ASN A 91 -0.63 1.35 26.77
N ASP A 92 -0.89 0.09 27.06
CA ASP A 92 -0.04 -0.79 27.87
C ASP A 92 1.08 -1.47 27.05
N GLY A 93 1.19 -1.17 25.77
CA GLY A 93 2.19 -1.74 24.86
C GLY A 93 1.80 -3.08 24.23
N THR A 94 0.64 -3.65 24.57
CA THR A 94 0.18 -4.91 23.97
C THR A 94 -0.20 -4.72 22.51
N PRO A 95 0.17 -5.66 21.59
CA PRO A 95 -0.24 -5.60 20.19
C PRO A 95 -1.76 -5.64 20.04
N LEU A 96 -2.30 -4.77 19.19
CA LEU A 96 -3.73 -4.78 18.90
C LEU A 96 -4.10 -5.92 17.93
N PRO A 97 -5.15 -6.70 18.23
CA PRO A 97 -5.57 -7.82 17.39
C PRO A 97 -5.93 -7.42 15.95
N MET A 98 -6.46 -6.19 15.76
CA MET A 98 -6.85 -5.65 14.46
C MET A 98 -5.65 -5.13 13.63
N CYS A 99 -4.42 -5.19 14.13
CA CYS A 99 -3.24 -4.80 13.36
C CYS A 99 -2.88 -5.87 12.33
N GLY A 100 -3.26 -5.67 11.06
CA GLY A 100 -2.96 -6.60 9.97
C GLY A 100 -1.46 -6.84 9.78
N ARG A 101 -0.63 -5.79 9.91
CA ARG A 101 0.84 -5.93 9.82
C ARG A 101 1.41 -6.82 10.92
N SER A 102 0.92 -6.70 12.15
CA SER A 102 1.33 -7.59 13.24
C SER A 102 0.86 -9.03 13.04
N ALA A 103 -0.32 -9.23 12.43
CA ALA A 103 -0.80 -10.57 12.08
C ALA A 103 0.09 -11.20 11.01
N LEU A 104 0.47 -10.46 9.96
CA LEU A 104 1.40 -10.91 8.94
C LEU A 104 2.78 -11.28 9.55
N LYS A 105 3.33 -10.44 10.42
CA LYS A 105 4.60 -10.72 11.10
C LYS A 105 4.55 -12.03 11.91
N ARG A 106 3.43 -12.33 12.58
CA ARG A 106 3.25 -13.61 13.30
C ARG A 106 3.25 -14.79 12.32
N ALA A 107 2.47 -14.71 11.25
CA ALA A 107 2.44 -15.76 10.23
C ALA A 107 3.81 -16.00 9.59
N VAL A 108 4.58 -14.93 9.31
CA VAL A 108 5.96 -15.05 8.82
C VAL A 108 6.86 -15.74 9.84
N ALA A 109 6.74 -15.41 11.13
CA ALA A 109 7.51 -16.04 12.19
C ALA A 109 7.19 -17.55 12.30
N ASP A 110 5.94 -17.96 12.13
CA ASP A 110 5.53 -19.37 12.11
C ASP A 110 6.20 -20.12 10.94
N TRP A 111 6.25 -19.55 9.74
CA TRP A 111 6.98 -20.11 8.60
C TRP A 111 8.48 -20.21 8.86
N GLN A 112 9.07 -19.16 9.45
CA GLN A 112 10.50 -19.15 9.78
C GLN A 112 10.85 -20.21 10.85
N ALA A 113 9.96 -20.44 11.81
CA ALA A 113 10.14 -21.53 12.79
C ALA A 113 10.17 -22.92 12.13
N MET A 114 9.46 -23.08 11.01
CA MET A 114 9.51 -24.31 10.18
C MET A 114 10.72 -24.34 9.24
N GLY A 115 11.51 -23.27 9.19
CA GLY A 115 12.73 -23.18 8.36
C GLY A 115 12.55 -22.60 6.97
N TYR A 116 11.46 -21.86 6.74
CA TYR A 116 11.15 -21.24 5.46
C TYR A 116 10.94 -19.74 5.58
N ASP A 117 11.44 -18.97 4.61
CA ASP A 117 11.13 -17.56 4.44
C ASP A 117 10.04 -17.39 3.36
N PRO A 118 8.85 -16.88 3.70
CA PRO A 118 7.82 -16.59 2.71
C PRO A 118 8.20 -15.38 1.84
N MET A 119 8.10 -15.60 0.52
CA MET A 119 8.34 -14.61 -0.53
C MET A 119 7.03 -14.28 -1.22
N VAL A 120 6.77 -13.00 -1.46
CA VAL A 120 5.51 -12.52 -2.04
C VAL A 120 5.80 -11.52 -3.14
N GLY A 121 5.14 -11.70 -4.30
CA GLY A 121 4.99 -10.71 -5.35
C GLY A 121 3.53 -10.29 -5.44
N ILE A 122 3.28 -9.00 -5.63
CA ILE A 122 1.91 -8.47 -5.68
C ILE A 122 1.75 -7.61 -6.92
N GLU A 123 0.71 -7.90 -7.69
CA GLU A 123 0.25 -7.14 -8.84
C GLU A 123 -1.02 -6.41 -8.44
N LEU A 124 -1.11 -5.13 -8.73
CA LEU A 124 -2.24 -4.28 -8.39
C LEU A 124 -2.86 -3.71 -9.65
N GLU A 125 -4.15 -3.90 -9.81
CA GLU A 125 -4.92 -3.22 -10.83
C GLU A 125 -5.71 -2.05 -10.24
N ALA A 126 -5.83 -0.97 -11.02
CA ALA A 126 -6.54 0.23 -10.61
C ALA A 126 -7.22 0.92 -11.79
N PHE A 127 -8.43 1.41 -11.55
CA PHE A 127 -9.13 2.29 -12.49
C PHE A 127 -8.74 3.74 -12.28
N ALA A 128 -8.60 4.47 -13.40
CA ALA A 128 -8.28 5.89 -13.42
C ALA A 128 -9.48 6.71 -13.90
N PHE A 129 -9.77 7.80 -13.19
CA PHE A 129 -10.81 8.74 -13.55
C PHE A 129 -10.23 10.16 -13.61
N GLN A 130 -10.47 10.87 -14.69
CA GLN A 130 -10.09 12.28 -14.75
C GLN A 130 -11.08 13.14 -13.97
N ILE A 131 -10.55 14.16 -13.31
CA ILE A 131 -11.35 15.17 -12.60
C ILE A 131 -11.73 16.25 -13.61
N GLU A 132 -13.03 16.41 -13.83
CA GLU A 132 -13.59 17.45 -14.70
C GLU A 132 -13.64 18.80 -13.97
N PRO A 133 -13.79 19.95 -14.69
CA PRO A 133 -13.83 21.27 -14.09
C PRO A 133 -14.96 21.48 -13.07
N ASP A 134 -16.06 20.74 -13.19
CA ASP A 134 -17.17 20.76 -12.24
C ASP A 134 -16.98 19.83 -11.02
N GLY A 135 -15.84 19.12 -10.97
CA GLY A 135 -15.50 18.16 -9.92
C GLY A 135 -16.08 16.77 -10.14
N SER A 136 -16.83 16.54 -11.22
CA SER A 136 -17.29 15.19 -11.57
C SER A 136 -16.13 14.30 -12.02
N LEU A 137 -16.33 12.98 -12.00
CA LEU A 137 -15.33 12.00 -12.40
C LEU A 137 -15.75 11.35 -13.72
N LYS A 138 -14.86 11.36 -14.71
CA LYS A 138 -15.02 10.70 -15.99
C LYS A 138 -13.96 9.60 -16.14
N PRO A 139 -14.31 8.41 -16.67
CA PRO A 139 -13.29 7.40 -16.98
C PRO A 139 -12.14 8.00 -17.80
N TYR A 140 -10.91 7.75 -17.37
CA TYR A 140 -9.69 8.21 -18.04
C TYR A 140 -9.36 7.27 -19.20
N ASP A 141 -10.28 7.22 -20.16
CA ASP A 141 -10.17 6.39 -21.34
C ASP A 141 -9.64 7.22 -22.52
N THR A 142 -8.66 6.68 -23.23
CA THR A 142 -8.11 7.28 -24.42
C THR A 142 -8.26 6.32 -25.60
N PRO A 143 -8.45 6.81 -26.85
CA PRO A 143 -8.66 5.95 -28.01
C PRO A 143 -7.53 4.96 -28.30
N ALA A 144 -6.35 5.18 -27.76
CA ALA A 144 -5.17 4.33 -27.95
C ALA A 144 -4.82 3.50 -26.69
N ALA A 145 -5.62 3.54 -25.65
CA ALA A 145 -5.42 2.74 -24.42
C ALA A 145 -5.93 1.31 -24.64
N HIS A 146 -5.15 0.53 -25.34
CA HIS A 146 -5.37 -0.93 -25.45
C HIS A 146 -4.64 -1.67 -24.32
N VAL A 147 -4.98 -2.93 -24.09
CA VAL A 147 -4.23 -3.79 -23.17
C VAL A 147 -2.72 -3.79 -23.54
N TYR A 148 -1.87 -3.71 -22.53
CA TYR A 148 -0.40 -3.62 -22.67
C TYR A 148 0.10 -2.42 -23.47
N SER A 149 -0.66 -1.34 -23.49
CA SER A 149 -0.21 -0.08 -24.05
C SER A 149 0.60 0.73 -23.04
N THR A 150 1.52 1.54 -23.54
CA THR A 150 2.41 2.40 -22.75
C THR A 150 2.58 3.76 -23.43
N GLY A 151 3.11 4.73 -22.67
CA GLY A 151 3.46 6.05 -23.20
C GLY A 151 2.27 7.01 -23.37
N PRO A 152 2.46 8.14 -24.05
CA PRO A 152 1.53 9.27 -24.02
C PRO A 152 0.16 9.01 -24.68
N PHE A 153 0.04 7.97 -25.50
CA PHE A 153 -1.26 7.58 -26.04
C PHE A 153 -2.16 6.90 -25.01
N SER A 154 -1.57 6.15 -24.08
CA SER A 154 -2.30 5.48 -23.00
C SER A 154 -2.46 6.39 -21.78
N ASP A 155 -1.49 7.27 -21.56
CA ASP A 155 -1.48 8.21 -20.44
C ASP A 155 -1.06 9.63 -20.91
N PRO A 156 -1.93 10.37 -21.60
CA PRO A 156 -1.62 11.71 -22.10
C PRO A 156 -1.34 12.74 -20.98
N ARG A 157 -1.68 12.45 -19.73
CA ARG A 157 -1.36 13.30 -18.57
C ARG A 157 -0.01 12.96 -17.92
N GLY A 158 0.61 11.84 -18.30
CA GLY A 158 1.94 11.45 -17.84
C GLY A 158 2.03 11.10 -16.35
N PHE A 159 0.92 10.65 -15.74
CA PHE A 159 0.98 10.28 -14.31
C PHE A 159 1.78 9.00 -14.08
N THR A 160 1.80 8.07 -15.04
CA THR A 160 2.56 6.82 -14.94
C THR A 160 4.06 7.07 -14.97
N ASP A 161 4.54 7.96 -15.83
CA ASP A 161 5.95 8.37 -15.88
C ASP A 161 6.35 9.07 -14.58
N ALA A 162 5.53 10.02 -14.11
CA ALA A 162 5.77 10.71 -12.85
C ALA A 162 5.71 9.75 -11.64
N LEU A 163 4.85 8.74 -11.68
CA LEU A 163 4.78 7.69 -10.66
C LEU A 163 6.04 6.83 -10.67
N TRP A 164 6.50 6.41 -11.85
CA TRP A 164 7.75 5.65 -11.99
C TRP A 164 8.93 6.39 -11.39
N GLU A 165 9.11 7.67 -11.75
CA GLU A 165 10.18 8.51 -11.25
C GLU A 165 10.14 8.66 -9.72
N LYS A 166 8.98 9.05 -9.16
CA LYS A 166 8.82 9.26 -7.71
C LYS A 166 8.93 7.97 -6.92
N ALA A 167 8.40 6.86 -7.43
CA ALA A 167 8.49 5.56 -6.77
C ALA A 167 9.95 5.08 -6.73
N THR A 168 10.66 5.19 -7.84
CA THR A 168 12.09 4.83 -7.90
C THR A 168 12.92 5.69 -6.93
N ALA A 169 12.69 7.01 -6.89
CA ALA A 169 13.36 7.92 -5.96
C ALA A 169 13.04 7.61 -4.50
N ALA A 170 11.85 7.10 -4.19
CA ALA A 170 11.45 6.65 -2.86
C ALA A 170 11.90 5.21 -2.52
N GLY A 171 12.65 4.55 -3.42
CA GLY A 171 13.24 3.23 -3.20
C GLY A 171 12.34 2.05 -3.47
N PHE A 172 11.22 2.24 -4.18
CA PHE A 172 10.42 1.13 -4.67
C PHE A 172 11.08 0.46 -5.88
N ARG A 173 11.00 -0.85 -5.95
CA ARG A 173 11.46 -1.64 -7.08
C ARG A 173 10.25 -2.02 -7.93
N ILE A 174 10.02 -1.25 -9.00
CA ILE A 174 8.96 -1.51 -9.95
C ILE A 174 9.44 -2.60 -10.90
N ASP A 175 8.59 -3.58 -11.17
CA ASP A 175 8.81 -4.62 -12.17
C ASP A 175 8.15 -4.23 -13.49
N SER A 176 6.85 -3.88 -13.45
CA SER A 176 6.11 -3.44 -14.64
C SER A 176 5.01 -2.42 -14.31
N MET A 177 4.63 -1.65 -15.32
CA MET A 177 3.43 -0.82 -15.39
C MET A 177 2.89 -0.86 -16.81
N ASN A 178 1.60 -1.12 -16.94
CA ASN A 178 0.90 -1.21 -18.22
C ASN A 178 -0.58 -0.85 -18.07
N THR A 179 -1.24 -0.68 -19.20
CA THR A 179 -2.71 -0.64 -19.25
C THR A 179 -3.27 -2.05 -19.30
N GLU A 180 -4.44 -2.25 -18.67
CA GLU A 180 -5.18 -3.49 -18.64
C GLU A 180 -6.27 -3.59 -19.72
N TYR A 181 -7.03 -4.72 -19.73
CA TYR A 181 -8.05 -5.01 -20.73
C TYR A 181 -9.20 -4.00 -20.72
N ASP A 182 -9.63 -3.60 -19.54
CA ASP A 182 -10.77 -2.70 -19.39
C ASP A 182 -10.27 -1.27 -19.19
N ALA A 183 -10.29 -0.48 -20.26
CA ALA A 183 -9.98 0.95 -20.13
C ALA A 183 -11.02 1.64 -19.23
N PRO A 184 -10.59 2.50 -18.31
CA PRO A 184 -9.26 3.06 -18.09
C PRO A 184 -8.49 2.37 -16.94
N GLN A 185 -8.17 1.12 -17.08
CA GLN A 185 -7.49 0.33 -16.06
C GLN A 185 -5.99 0.25 -16.30
N PHE A 186 -5.21 0.31 -15.22
CA PHE A 186 -3.76 0.18 -15.19
C PHE A 186 -3.36 -0.93 -14.23
N GLU A 187 -2.27 -1.61 -14.55
CA GLU A 187 -1.62 -2.58 -13.68
C GLU A 187 -0.25 -2.10 -13.22
N PHE A 188 0.09 -2.41 -11.98
CA PHE A 188 1.35 -2.06 -11.34
C PHE A 188 1.90 -3.28 -10.61
N THR A 189 3.08 -3.74 -11.04
CA THR A 189 3.77 -4.86 -10.40
C THR A 189 5.04 -4.37 -9.72
N LEU A 190 5.23 -4.72 -8.46
CA LEU A 190 6.48 -4.51 -7.76
C LEU A 190 7.29 -5.82 -7.72
N THR A 191 8.60 -5.70 -7.79
CA THR A 191 9.50 -6.85 -7.64
C THR A 191 9.20 -7.58 -6.33
N TYR A 192 9.05 -8.91 -6.39
CA TYR A 192 8.79 -9.74 -5.23
C TYR A 192 9.89 -9.60 -4.15
N ASP A 193 9.51 -9.74 -2.89
CA ASP A 193 10.42 -9.67 -1.74
C ASP A 193 9.91 -10.56 -0.59
N ARG A 194 10.59 -10.55 0.55
CA ARG A 194 10.09 -11.13 1.80
C ARG A 194 8.71 -10.56 2.14
N ALA A 195 7.80 -11.41 2.60
CA ALA A 195 6.38 -11.11 2.70
C ALA A 195 6.07 -9.79 3.42
N VAL A 196 6.69 -9.50 4.57
CA VAL A 196 6.44 -8.24 5.29
C VAL A 196 6.85 -7.04 4.45
N LYS A 197 8.04 -7.08 3.82
CA LYS A 197 8.53 -5.98 2.99
C LYS A 197 7.66 -5.79 1.75
N ALA A 198 7.27 -6.86 1.06
CA ALA A 198 6.43 -6.78 -0.13
C ALA A 198 5.07 -6.14 0.19
N VAL A 199 4.44 -6.53 1.31
CA VAL A 199 3.16 -5.95 1.74
C VAL A 199 3.31 -4.51 2.21
N ASP A 200 4.37 -4.16 2.92
CA ASP A 200 4.68 -2.78 3.30
C ASP A 200 4.91 -1.90 2.05
N ASP A 201 5.64 -2.41 1.06
CA ASP A 201 5.87 -1.70 -0.21
C ASP A 201 4.56 -1.45 -0.96
N ILE A 202 3.72 -2.46 -1.10
CA ILE A 202 2.43 -2.33 -1.78
C ILE A 202 1.49 -1.34 -1.07
N PHE A 203 1.44 -1.38 0.26
CA PHE A 203 0.65 -0.43 1.04
C PHE A 203 1.07 1.02 0.77
N LEU A 204 2.37 1.29 0.81
CA LEU A 204 2.93 2.63 0.56
C LEU A 204 2.82 3.02 -0.91
N PHE A 205 3.06 2.07 -1.83
CA PHE A 205 2.95 2.31 -3.27
C PHE A 205 1.53 2.70 -3.68
N ARG A 206 0.49 2.03 -3.17
CA ARG A 206 -0.91 2.41 -3.40
C ARG A 206 -1.19 3.85 -2.99
N LEU A 207 -0.63 4.30 -1.87
CA LEU A 207 -0.78 5.67 -1.40
C LEU A 207 -0.04 6.65 -2.32
N LEU A 208 1.23 6.36 -2.65
CA LEU A 208 2.04 7.13 -3.59
C LEU A 208 1.33 7.26 -4.95
N ALA A 209 0.88 6.14 -5.54
CA ALA A 209 0.24 6.13 -6.84
C ALA A 209 -1.01 7.04 -6.88
N ARG A 210 -1.84 6.97 -5.84
CA ARG A 210 -3.02 7.85 -5.72
C ARG A 210 -2.64 9.32 -5.58
N GLU A 211 -1.62 9.64 -4.79
CA GLU A 211 -1.17 11.02 -4.59
C GLU A 211 -0.53 11.59 -5.86
N VAL A 212 0.25 10.79 -6.60
CA VAL A 212 0.82 11.22 -7.89
C VAL A 212 -0.28 11.42 -8.93
N ALA A 213 -1.17 10.45 -9.11
CA ALA A 213 -2.28 10.56 -10.05
C ALA A 213 -3.13 11.82 -9.75
N PHE A 214 -3.41 12.11 -8.48
CA PHE A 214 -4.16 13.28 -8.09
C PHE A 214 -3.47 14.60 -8.48
N GLN A 215 -2.13 14.67 -8.41
CA GLN A 215 -1.37 15.84 -8.88
C GLN A 215 -1.47 16.05 -10.39
N HIS A 216 -1.84 15.00 -11.15
CA HIS A 216 -2.09 15.03 -12.59
C HIS A 216 -3.59 15.16 -12.95
N GLY A 217 -4.45 15.48 -11.96
CA GLY A 217 -5.89 15.64 -12.17
C GLY A 217 -6.60 14.30 -12.39
N ILE A 218 -6.09 13.21 -11.82
CA ILE A 218 -6.62 11.85 -11.94
C ILE A 218 -6.93 11.32 -10.55
N VAL A 219 -8.13 10.75 -10.39
CA VAL A 219 -8.47 9.88 -9.24
C VAL A 219 -8.14 8.44 -9.62
N LEU A 220 -7.12 7.88 -9.01
CA LEU A 220 -6.77 6.47 -9.15
C LEU A 220 -7.43 5.68 -8.01
N THR A 221 -8.19 4.64 -8.36
CA THR A 221 -8.89 3.81 -7.39
C THR A 221 -8.53 2.32 -7.55
N PHE A 222 -8.22 1.68 -6.43
CA PHE A 222 -8.03 0.23 -6.31
C PHE A 222 -9.32 -0.48 -5.85
N MET A 223 -10.47 0.16 -6.05
CA MET A 223 -11.78 -0.45 -5.80
C MET A 223 -11.97 -1.64 -6.74
N PRO A 224 -12.41 -2.80 -6.24
CA PRO A 224 -12.52 -4.00 -7.08
C PRO A 224 -13.43 -3.85 -8.28
N LYS A 225 -14.53 -3.07 -8.17
CA LYS A 225 -15.51 -2.91 -9.25
C LYS A 225 -16.08 -1.49 -9.28
N PRO A 226 -15.30 -0.47 -9.72
CA PRO A 226 -15.79 0.92 -9.75
C PRO A 226 -16.76 1.19 -10.91
N ILE A 227 -16.66 0.43 -11.99
CA ILE A 227 -17.56 0.50 -13.17
C ILE A 227 -18.24 -0.87 -13.30
N LEU A 228 -19.56 -0.90 -13.19
CA LEU A 228 -20.30 -2.15 -13.11
C LEU A 228 -20.35 -2.94 -14.44
N THR A 229 -20.19 -2.26 -15.58
CA THR A 229 -20.35 -2.81 -16.93
C THR A 229 -19.08 -3.36 -17.56
N VAL A 230 -17.91 -3.16 -16.93
CA VAL A 230 -16.60 -3.65 -17.41
C VAL A 230 -16.00 -4.61 -16.40
N GLY A 231 -14.80 -5.14 -16.61
CA GLY A 231 -14.10 -6.00 -15.67
C GLY A 231 -13.86 -5.35 -14.29
N GLY A 232 -13.25 -6.04 -13.39
CA GLY A 232 -12.88 -5.55 -12.06
C GLY A 232 -11.37 -5.45 -11.92
N SER A 233 -10.91 -4.75 -10.87
CA SER A 233 -9.50 -4.72 -10.49
C SER A 233 -9.13 -5.94 -9.66
N GLY A 234 -8.14 -6.69 -10.13
CA GLY A 234 -7.51 -7.79 -9.41
C GLY A 234 -6.47 -7.30 -8.40
N VAL A 235 -6.16 -8.16 -7.46
CA VAL A 235 -4.96 -8.14 -6.64
C VAL A 235 -4.38 -9.54 -6.71
N HIS A 236 -3.38 -9.74 -7.56
CA HIS A 236 -2.74 -11.05 -7.69
C HIS A 236 -1.62 -11.16 -6.66
N ILE A 237 -1.62 -12.25 -5.91
CA ILE A 237 -0.61 -12.53 -4.89
C ILE A 237 0.14 -13.78 -5.32
N ASN A 238 1.37 -13.58 -5.79
CA ASN A 238 2.30 -14.65 -6.12
C ASN A 238 3.06 -15.03 -4.85
N PHE A 239 3.03 -16.29 -4.48
CA PHE A 239 3.60 -16.78 -3.23
C PHE A 239 4.63 -17.88 -3.48
N SER A 240 5.76 -17.80 -2.80
CA SER A 240 6.76 -18.86 -2.76
C SER A 240 7.46 -18.94 -1.40
N LEU A 241 8.20 -20.02 -1.18
CA LEU A 241 8.97 -20.23 0.05
C LEU A 241 10.46 -20.41 -0.30
N ARG A 242 11.32 -19.74 0.46
CA ARG A 242 12.76 -20.01 0.43
C ARG A 242 13.14 -20.87 1.61
N ASP A 243 13.94 -21.91 1.36
CA ASP A 243 14.57 -22.70 2.41
C ASP A 243 15.77 -21.96 3.05
N LYS A 244 16.40 -22.60 4.04
CA LYS A 244 17.59 -22.06 4.73
C LYS A 244 18.80 -21.86 3.81
N GLN A 245 18.82 -22.50 2.64
CA GLN A 245 19.86 -22.37 1.61
C GLN A 245 19.51 -21.28 0.58
N GLY A 246 18.34 -20.62 0.72
CA GLY A 246 17.86 -19.60 -0.20
C GLY A 246 17.22 -20.14 -1.48
N LYS A 247 17.01 -21.46 -1.59
CA LYS A 247 16.35 -22.09 -2.74
C LYS A 247 14.85 -22.05 -2.59
N ASN A 248 14.13 -22.00 -3.72
CA ASN A 248 12.68 -22.13 -3.74
C ASN A 248 12.28 -23.55 -3.28
N ALA A 249 11.55 -23.63 -2.17
CA ALA A 249 11.12 -24.89 -1.56
C ALA A 249 9.83 -25.45 -2.16
N ILE A 250 9.08 -24.65 -2.94
CA ILE A 250 7.84 -25.08 -3.59
C ILE A 250 8.13 -25.73 -4.95
N SER A 251 9.14 -25.24 -5.70
CA SER A 251 9.51 -25.73 -7.03
C SER A 251 10.49 -26.91 -6.99
N GLY A 252 10.28 -27.87 -6.12
CA GLY A 252 11.17 -29.01 -5.91
C GLY A 252 11.09 -30.09 -7.00
N GLY A 253 11.26 -29.76 -8.28
CA GLY A 253 11.52 -30.74 -9.34
C GLY A 253 10.34 -31.66 -9.72
N HIS A 254 9.14 -31.35 -9.35
CA HIS A 254 7.92 -32.08 -9.72
C HIS A 254 7.06 -31.23 -10.63
N ASP A 255 6.40 -31.93 -11.56
CA ASP A 255 5.52 -31.47 -12.61
C ASP A 255 4.92 -30.06 -12.40
N PRO A 256 5.31 -29.08 -13.22
CA PRO A 256 4.76 -27.72 -13.11
C PRO A 256 3.23 -27.65 -13.37
N SER A 257 2.61 -28.72 -13.86
CA SER A 257 1.15 -28.81 -14.04
C SER A 257 0.37 -28.98 -12.73
N VAL A 258 1.04 -29.24 -11.61
CA VAL A 258 0.39 -29.47 -10.30
C VAL A 258 0.01 -28.16 -9.59
N PHE A 259 0.49 -27.00 -10.08
CA PHE A 259 0.29 -25.70 -9.45
C PHE A 259 -0.33 -24.65 -10.41
N ASN A 260 -0.95 -25.07 -11.49
CA ASN A 260 -1.76 -24.20 -12.34
C ASN A 260 -3.24 -24.27 -11.97
#